data_e0d4f8e60c46e6e9af7ae543e5646371
#
_entry.id   e0d4f8e60c46e6e9af7ae543e5646371
#
_cell.length_a   1.000
_cell.length_b   1.000
_cell.length_c   1.000
_cell.angle_alpha   90.00
_cell.angle_beta   90.00
_cell.angle_gamma   90.00
#
_symmetry.space_group_name_H-M   'P 1'
#
loop_
_entity.id
_entity.type
_entity.pdbx_description
1 polymer ?
#
loop_
_entity_poly.entity_id
_entity_poly.type
_entity_poly.pdbx_seq_one_letter_code
_entity_poly.pdbx_strand_id
1 'polypeptide(L)'
;GYGTVVGNVELSDKAKSYYDKLKNKFHGMDFILVSKDMKSQVEANASTYGNASKPVVLIDEEKLEKMATDENFRKKYEGLIAMSQSKLMSAKNSLISSGAKVKNFGMRIGEDGRASFFATVEKANTAQTKALQKRQEAKKAEKAKEKKKAEKEAREERIEKRKDEETEKAGKAEQQQP
;
A
#
# COMPACT_ATOMS: atom_id res chain seq x y z
N GLY A 1 29.78 4.81 8.17
CA GLY A 1 28.64 5.49 8.76
C GLY A 1 27.33 4.76 8.57
N TYR A 2 26.31 5.16 9.31
CA TYR A 2 24.98 4.55 9.24
C TYR A 2 24.11 5.06 8.07
N GLY A 3 24.64 5.97 7.23
CA GLY A 3 23.85 6.69 6.26
C GLY A 3 23.00 7.76 6.94
N THR A 4 21.74 7.91 6.57
CA THR A 4 20.86 8.92 7.16
C THR A 4 20.39 8.49 8.54
N VAL A 5 20.71 9.29 9.53
CA VAL A 5 20.40 9.04 10.95
C VAL A 5 19.70 10.28 11.54
N VAL A 6 18.65 10.06 12.27
CA VAL A 6 17.93 11.13 13.01
C VAL A 6 18.04 10.84 14.51
N GLY A 7 18.65 11.75 15.24
CA GLY A 7 18.90 11.62 16.66
C GLY A 7 20.22 10.91 16.97
N ASN A 8 20.44 10.62 18.24
CA ASN A 8 21.62 9.89 18.73
C ASN A 8 21.32 8.40 18.77
N VAL A 9 21.89 7.65 17.83
CA VAL A 9 21.70 6.20 17.72
C VAL A 9 22.99 5.51 18.16
N GLU A 10 22.86 4.57 19.09
CA GLU A 10 23.92 3.65 19.45
C GLU A 10 23.48 2.23 19.10
N LEU A 11 24.23 1.58 18.23
CA LEU A 11 23.98 0.21 17.84
C LEU A 11 25.09 -0.71 18.36
N SER A 12 24.72 -1.92 18.76
CA SER A 12 25.70 -2.98 19.01
C SER A 12 26.47 -3.30 17.73
N ASP A 13 27.65 -3.89 17.84
CA ASP A 13 28.44 -4.30 16.68
C ASP A 13 27.66 -5.26 15.78
N LYS A 14 26.88 -6.13 16.39
CA LYS A 14 26.01 -7.09 15.68
C LYS A 14 24.92 -6.37 14.89
N ALA A 15 24.28 -5.35 15.47
CA ALA A 15 23.25 -4.56 14.81
C ALA A 15 23.84 -3.70 13.69
N LYS A 16 25.02 -3.13 13.87
CA LYS A 16 25.75 -2.40 12.81
C LYS A 16 26.01 -3.28 11.60
N SER A 17 26.58 -4.45 11.84
CA SER A 17 26.86 -5.42 10.78
C SER A 17 25.60 -5.87 10.07
N TYR A 18 24.56 -6.15 10.82
CA TYR A 18 23.26 -6.51 10.25
C TYR A 18 22.64 -5.37 9.42
N TYR A 19 22.73 -4.14 9.90
CA TYR A 19 22.18 -2.98 9.20
C TYR A 19 22.85 -2.78 7.83
N ASP A 20 24.15 -2.98 7.73
CA ASP A 20 24.85 -2.93 6.45
C ASP A 20 24.34 -4.01 5.49
N LYS A 21 24.12 -5.21 5.98
CA LYS A 21 23.54 -6.30 5.18
C LYS A 21 22.12 -5.99 4.74
N LEU A 22 21.31 -5.42 5.62
CA LEU A 22 19.93 -5.04 5.34
C LEU A 22 19.84 -3.97 4.23
N LYS A 23 20.67 -2.94 4.31
CA LYS A 23 20.76 -1.89 3.29
C LYS A 23 21.22 -2.44 1.94
N ASN A 24 22.16 -3.36 1.94
CA ASN A 24 22.63 -4.00 0.72
C ASN A 24 21.57 -4.91 0.10
N LYS A 25 20.83 -5.63 0.94
CA LYS A 25 19.74 -6.52 0.48
C LYS A 25 18.59 -5.74 -0.16
N PHE A 26 18.28 -4.57 0.37
CA PHE A 26 17.18 -3.71 -0.12
C PHE A 26 17.73 -2.39 -0.66
N HIS A 27 18.69 -2.47 -1.56
CA HIS A 27 19.36 -1.30 -2.14
C HIS A 27 18.44 -0.40 -2.97
N GLY A 28 17.26 -0.88 -3.35
CA GLY A 28 16.22 -0.08 -4.00
C GLY A 28 15.40 0.79 -3.05
N MET A 29 15.69 0.74 -1.75
CA MET A 29 15.01 1.53 -0.73
C MET A 29 16.02 2.38 0.04
N ASP A 30 15.61 3.55 0.52
CA ASP A 30 16.42 4.43 1.37
C ASP A 30 16.08 4.18 2.83
N PHE A 31 17.05 3.73 3.59
CA PHE A 31 16.88 3.48 5.04
C PHE A 31 17.24 4.73 5.84
N ILE A 32 16.34 5.10 6.75
CA ILE A 32 16.56 6.17 7.71
C ILE A 32 16.48 5.56 9.11
N LEU A 33 17.60 5.63 9.81
CA LEU A 33 17.72 5.11 11.17
C LEU A 33 17.34 6.20 12.17
N VAL A 34 16.38 5.91 13.01
CA VAL A 34 15.79 6.87 13.95
C VAL A 34 16.07 6.44 15.38
N SER A 35 16.52 7.37 16.22
CA SER A 35 16.64 7.11 17.65
C SER A 35 15.24 6.99 18.27
N LYS A 36 15.17 6.22 19.35
CA LYS A 36 13.92 5.98 20.07
C LYS A 36 13.18 7.27 20.48
N ASP A 37 13.93 8.24 20.98
CA ASP A 37 13.41 9.52 21.46
C ASP A 37 12.92 10.43 20.32
N MET A 38 13.44 10.26 19.10
CA MET A 38 13.07 11.06 17.94
C MET A 38 11.96 10.45 17.09
N LYS A 39 11.53 9.24 17.41
CA LYS A 39 10.57 8.47 16.61
C LYS A 39 9.27 9.22 16.34
N SER A 40 8.65 9.79 17.37
CA SER A 40 7.39 10.52 17.24
C SER A 40 7.54 11.76 16.36
N GLN A 41 8.65 12.50 16.48
CA GLN A 41 8.92 13.68 15.66
C GLN A 41 9.15 13.31 14.20
N VAL A 42 9.87 12.23 13.92
CA VAL A 42 10.11 11.76 12.56
C VAL A 42 8.81 11.31 11.91
N GLU A 43 7.96 10.59 12.62
CA GLU A 43 6.66 10.17 12.12
C GLU A 43 5.75 11.37 11.81
N ALA A 44 5.75 12.39 12.67
CA ALA A 44 4.97 13.60 12.45
C ALA A 44 5.48 14.44 11.27
N ASN A 45 6.77 14.37 10.96
CA ASN A 45 7.42 15.14 9.91
C ASN A 45 7.98 14.24 8.78
N ALA A 46 7.32 13.13 8.51
CA ALA A 46 7.76 12.16 7.50
C ALA A 46 7.99 12.80 6.13
N SER A 47 7.24 13.85 5.79
CA SER A 47 7.39 14.59 4.54
C SER A 47 8.73 15.31 4.37
N THR A 48 9.50 15.50 5.43
CA THR A 48 10.84 16.13 5.37
C THR A 48 11.95 15.14 5.09
N TYR A 49 11.65 13.84 5.13
CA TYR A 49 12.62 12.77 4.93
C TYR A 49 12.35 12.03 3.63
N GLY A 50 13.42 11.60 2.98
CA GLY A 50 13.34 10.81 1.77
C GLY A 50 13.27 11.64 0.50
N ASN A 51 12.92 10.98 -0.58
CA ASN A 51 12.89 11.56 -1.92
C ASN A 51 11.79 10.92 -2.78
N ALA A 52 11.63 11.43 -4.01
CA ALA A 52 10.61 10.94 -4.94
C ALA A 52 11.03 9.69 -5.73
N SER A 53 12.31 9.35 -5.74
CA SER A 53 12.84 8.27 -6.60
C SER A 53 12.85 6.90 -5.92
N LYS A 54 13.16 6.86 -4.62
CA LYS A 54 13.22 5.62 -3.85
C LYS A 54 12.31 5.66 -2.65
N PRO A 55 11.59 4.57 -2.34
CA PRO A 55 10.81 4.50 -1.11
C PRO A 55 11.72 4.50 0.11
N VAL A 56 11.28 5.18 1.16
CA VAL A 56 11.99 5.30 2.44
C VAL A 56 11.53 4.21 3.39
N VAL A 57 12.47 3.64 4.14
CA VAL A 57 12.18 2.78 5.29
C VAL A 57 12.62 3.50 6.56
N LEU A 58 11.67 3.88 7.39
CA LEU A 58 11.95 4.41 8.72
C LEU A 58 12.07 3.25 9.70
N ILE A 59 13.25 3.08 10.28
CA ILE A 59 13.55 2.00 11.22
C ILE A 59 14.19 2.57 12.49
N ASP A 60 13.71 2.14 13.63
CA ASP A 60 14.29 2.55 14.91
C ASP A 60 15.33 1.56 15.43
N GLU A 61 16.19 2.06 16.33
CA GLU A 61 17.31 1.29 16.89
C GLU A 61 16.86 0.03 17.63
N GLU A 62 15.74 0.04 18.33
CA GLU A 62 15.23 -1.12 19.05
C GLU A 62 14.82 -2.26 18.10
N LYS A 63 14.10 -1.91 17.04
CA LYS A 63 13.70 -2.90 16.04
C LYS A 63 14.90 -3.45 15.30
N LEU A 64 15.88 -2.61 15.00
CA LEU A 64 17.10 -3.04 14.33
C LEU A 64 17.92 -3.98 15.21
N GLU A 65 18.07 -3.68 16.50
CA GLU A 65 18.72 -4.57 17.47
C GLU A 65 18.01 -5.94 17.56
N LYS A 66 16.68 -5.91 17.59
CA LYS A 66 15.88 -7.13 17.65
C LYS A 66 15.98 -7.95 16.36
N MET A 67 16.00 -7.31 15.21
CA MET A 67 16.23 -7.99 13.94
C MET A 67 17.61 -8.64 13.87
N ALA A 68 18.61 -8.01 14.45
CA ALA A 68 19.96 -8.55 14.49
C ALA A 68 20.11 -9.80 15.38
N THR A 69 19.29 -9.92 16.42
CA THR A 69 19.40 -10.97 17.44
C THR A 69 18.33 -12.04 17.40
N ASP A 70 17.18 -11.76 16.78
CA ASP A 70 16.04 -12.69 16.70
C ASP A 70 15.76 -13.05 15.24
N GLU A 71 16.04 -14.28 14.87
CA GLU A 71 15.88 -14.75 13.50
C GLU A 71 14.43 -14.72 13.02
N ASN A 72 13.48 -15.11 13.85
CA ASN A 72 12.05 -15.10 13.48
C ASN A 72 11.53 -13.69 13.26
N PHE A 73 11.93 -12.78 14.14
CA PHE A 73 11.60 -11.36 14.01
C PHE A 73 12.22 -10.78 12.73
N ARG A 74 13.49 -11.06 12.48
CA ARG A 74 14.21 -10.62 11.27
C ARG A 74 13.52 -11.11 10.00
N LYS A 75 13.19 -12.38 9.89
CA LYS A 75 12.52 -12.96 8.72
C LYS A 75 11.16 -12.31 8.46
N LYS A 76 10.39 -12.07 9.52
CA LYS A 76 9.10 -11.42 9.43
C LYS A 76 9.23 -9.98 8.89
N TYR A 77 10.14 -9.20 9.44
CA TYR A 77 10.30 -7.80 9.03
C TYR A 77 10.97 -7.65 7.67
N GLU A 78 11.94 -8.47 7.34
CA GLU A 78 12.49 -8.48 5.99
C GLU A 78 11.43 -8.85 4.95
N GLY A 79 10.55 -9.77 5.27
CA GLY A 79 9.39 -10.12 4.43
C GLY A 79 8.44 -8.94 4.24
N LEU A 80 8.16 -8.19 5.32
CA LEU A 80 7.35 -6.97 5.25
C LEU A 80 8.00 -5.89 4.39
N ILE A 81 9.30 -5.68 4.51
CA ILE A 81 10.05 -4.71 3.71
C ILE A 81 9.99 -5.10 2.23
N ALA A 82 10.24 -6.36 1.91
CA ALA A 82 10.21 -6.86 0.53
C ALA A 82 8.84 -6.68 -0.11
N MET A 83 7.78 -7.02 0.60
CA MET A 83 6.41 -6.85 0.12
C MET A 83 6.04 -5.37 -0.02
N SER A 84 6.50 -4.54 0.91
CA SER A 84 6.23 -3.11 0.93
C SER A 84 6.89 -2.38 -0.24
N GLN A 85 8.07 -2.80 -0.67
CA GLN A 85 8.76 -2.20 -1.81
C GLN A 85 7.88 -2.24 -3.06
N SER A 86 7.32 -3.38 -3.38
CA SER A 86 6.43 -3.55 -4.52
C SER A 86 5.14 -2.72 -4.40
N LYS A 87 4.50 -2.76 -3.23
CA LYS A 87 3.28 -1.99 -2.96
C LYS A 87 3.50 -0.49 -3.04
N LEU A 88 4.62 0.00 -2.52
CA LEU A 88 4.98 1.42 -2.56
C LEU A 88 5.24 1.91 -3.97
N MET A 89 5.92 1.12 -4.79
CA MET A 89 6.15 1.47 -6.19
C MET A 89 4.84 1.53 -6.98
N SER A 90 3.94 0.58 -6.76
CA SER A 90 2.61 0.57 -7.37
C SER A 90 1.78 1.78 -6.94
N ALA A 91 1.78 2.10 -5.65
CA ALA A 91 1.07 3.25 -5.11
C ALA A 91 1.61 4.57 -5.68
N LYS A 92 2.93 4.72 -5.77
CA LYS A 92 3.57 5.88 -6.41
C LYS A 92 3.12 6.03 -7.86
N ASN A 93 3.15 4.95 -8.63
CA ASN A 93 2.76 4.97 -10.03
C ASN A 93 1.28 5.34 -10.20
N SER A 94 0.42 4.86 -9.32
CA SER A 94 -1.00 5.23 -9.31
C SER A 94 -1.21 6.72 -9.01
N LEU A 95 -0.47 7.27 -8.06
CA LEU A 95 -0.50 8.70 -7.74
C LEU A 95 -0.04 9.55 -8.92
N ILE A 96 1.06 9.18 -9.55
CA ILE A 96 1.59 9.87 -10.72
C ILE A 96 0.59 9.80 -11.88
N SER A 97 0.00 8.65 -12.13
CA SER A 97 -1.01 8.46 -13.18
C SER A 97 -2.26 9.32 -12.95
N SER A 98 -2.59 9.62 -11.70
CA SER A 98 -3.71 10.52 -11.36
C SER A 98 -3.32 12.00 -11.38
N GLY A 99 -2.07 12.33 -11.73
CA GLY A 99 -1.58 13.71 -11.85
C GLY A 99 -0.95 14.29 -10.61
N ALA A 100 -0.76 13.50 -9.57
CA ALA A 100 -0.11 13.94 -8.34
C ALA A 100 1.42 14.01 -8.52
N LYS A 101 2.04 15.01 -7.90
CA LYS A 101 3.49 15.13 -7.84
C LYS A 101 3.98 14.61 -6.48
N VAL A 102 4.59 13.45 -6.47
CA VAL A 102 5.06 12.79 -5.24
C VAL A 102 6.38 13.40 -4.79
N LYS A 103 6.42 13.90 -3.56
CA LYS A 103 7.64 14.43 -2.94
C LYS A 103 8.47 13.33 -2.30
N ASN A 104 7.84 12.47 -1.54
CA ASN A 104 8.43 11.28 -0.93
C ASN A 104 7.36 10.23 -0.69
N PHE A 105 7.81 9.03 -0.48
CA PHE A 105 6.95 7.90 -0.14
C PHE A 105 7.77 6.86 0.62
N GLY A 106 7.12 6.09 1.45
CA GLY A 106 7.85 5.13 2.26
C GLY A 106 6.98 4.34 3.22
N MET A 107 7.67 3.65 4.11
CA MET A 107 7.06 2.81 5.12
C MET A 107 7.74 2.98 6.47
N ARG A 108 7.00 2.63 7.50
CA ARG A 108 7.52 2.43 8.85
C ARG A 108 6.95 1.14 9.42
N ILE A 109 7.68 0.56 10.35
CA ILE A 109 7.24 -0.61 11.07
C ILE A 109 6.78 -0.15 12.46
N GLY A 110 5.50 -0.35 12.75
CA GLY A 110 4.89 0.07 14.02
C GLY A 110 5.22 -0.89 15.16
N GLU A 111 4.90 -0.49 16.38
CA GLU A 111 5.10 -1.29 17.59
C GLU A 111 4.30 -2.60 17.59
N ASP A 112 3.17 -2.60 16.89
CA ASP A 112 2.31 -3.77 16.72
C ASP A 112 2.82 -4.77 15.66
N GLY A 113 3.98 -4.49 15.04
CA GLY A 113 4.54 -5.34 14.00
C GLY A 113 3.91 -5.19 12.64
N ARG A 114 3.12 -4.15 12.42
CA ARG A 114 2.48 -3.85 11.15
C ARG A 114 3.23 -2.78 10.39
N ALA A 115 3.26 -2.92 9.07
CA ALA A 115 3.80 -1.88 8.20
C ALA A 115 2.76 -0.78 8.00
N SER A 116 3.19 0.47 8.11
CA SER A 116 2.40 1.64 7.75
C SER A 116 3.05 2.33 6.57
N PHE A 117 2.25 2.81 5.63
CA PHE A 117 2.74 3.45 4.41
C PHE A 117 2.41 4.94 4.42
N PHE A 118 3.27 5.73 3.83
CA PHE A 118 3.04 7.14 3.65
C PHE A 118 3.49 7.60 2.26
N ALA A 119 2.82 8.60 1.74
CA ALA A 119 3.23 9.32 0.54
C ALA A 119 2.89 10.79 0.74
N THR A 120 3.83 11.65 0.41
CA THR A 120 3.64 13.10 0.47
C THR A 120 3.63 13.64 -0.94
N VAL A 121 2.62 14.41 -1.26
CA VAL A 121 2.48 15.06 -2.56
C VAL A 121 2.66 16.57 -2.39
N GLU A 122 3.17 17.23 -3.43
CA GLU A 122 3.22 18.68 -3.45
C GLU A 122 1.81 19.23 -3.44
N LYS A 123 1.61 20.35 -2.72
CA LYS A 123 0.38 21.10 -2.80
C LYS A 123 0.17 21.55 -4.25
N ALA A 124 -0.73 20.86 -4.94
CA ALA A 124 -1.20 21.35 -6.22
C ALA A 124 -1.90 22.69 -6.02
N ASN A 125 -1.85 23.57 -7.02
CA ASN A 125 -2.70 24.75 -6.99
C ASN A 125 -4.18 24.30 -6.94
N THR A 126 -5.07 25.17 -6.49
CA THR A 126 -6.49 24.84 -6.29
C THR A 126 -7.15 24.24 -7.54
N ALA A 127 -6.76 24.71 -8.73
CA ALA A 127 -7.29 24.23 -10.01
C ALA A 127 -6.88 22.77 -10.28
N GLN A 128 -5.61 22.40 -10.01
CA GLN A 128 -5.12 21.04 -10.17
C GLN A 128 -5.80 20.08 -9.19
N THR A 129 -5.99 20.52 -7.95
CA THR A 129 -6.68 19.72 -6.92
C THR A 129 -8.14 19.46 -7.31
N LYS A 130 -8.83 20.47 -7.78
CA LYS A 130 -10.21 20.33 -8.26
C LYS A 130 -10.31 19.40 -9.48
N ALA A 131 -9.39 19.52 -10.43
CA ALA A 131 -9.34 18.65 -11.60
C ALA A 131 -9.11 17.20 -11.21
N LEU A 132 -8.22 16.94 -10.25
CA LEU A 132 -7.92 15.61 -9.73
C LEU A 132 -9.13 15.01 -9.03
N GLN A 133 -9.81 15.78 -8.18
CA GLN A 133 -11.03 15.36 -7.50
C GLN A 133 -12.13 15.00 -8.49
N LYS A 134 -12.35 15.84 -9.53
CA LYS A 134 -13.32 15.57 -10.59
C LYS A 134 -13.04 14.27 -11.32
N ARG A 135 -11.77 13.99 -11.62
CA ARG A 135 -11.37 12.73 -12.26
C ARG A 135 -11.67 11.52 -11.39
N GLN A 136 -11.39 11.60 -10.10
CA GLN A 136 -11.66 10.52 -9.15
C GLN A 136 -13.15 10.28 -8.99
N GLU A 137 -13.94 11.33 -8.88
CA GLU A 137 -15.40 11.25 -8.81
C GLU A 137 -16.00 10.66 -10.08
N ALA A 138 -15.52 11.08 -11.25
CA ALA A 138 -15.95 10.56 -12.54
C ALA A 138 -15.65 9.05 -12.67
N LYS A 139 -14.45 8.61 -12.25
CA LYS A 139 -14.09 7.17 -12.24
C LYS A 139 -14.98 6.37 -11.31
N LYS A 140 -15.27 6.88 -10.11
CA LYS A 140 -16.18 6.22 -9.15
C LYS A 140 -17.59 6.11 -9.69
N ALA A 141 -18.10 7.19 -10.29
CA ALA A 141 -19.44 7.22 -10.90
C ALA A 141 -19.54 6.23 -12.06
N GLU A 142 -18.53 6.15 -12.91
CA GLU A 142 -18.47 5.22 -14.02
C GLU A 142 -18.44 3.76 -13.54
N LYS A 143 -17.61 3.44 -12.57
CA LYS A 143 -17.55 2.11 -11.96
C LYS A 143 -18.88 1.72 -11.31
N ALA A 144 -19.53 2.67 -10.63
CA ALA A 144 -20.84 2.43 -10.01
C ALA A 144 -21.93 2.16 -11.07
N LYS A 145 -21.90 2.87 -12.20
CA LYS A 145 -22.81 2.65 -13.33
C LYS A 145 -22.60 1.28 -13.97
N GLU A 146 -21.34 0.92 -14.23
CA GLU A 146 -20.98 -0.38 -14.79
C GLU A 146 -21.41 -1.53 -13.89
N LYS A 147 -21.20 -1.40 -12.58
CA LYS A 147 -21.61 -2.40 -11.60
C LYS A 147 -23.13 -2.58 -11.56
N LYS A 148 -23.88 -1.49 -11.54
CA LYS A 148 -25.36 -1.53 -11.58
C LYS A 148 -25.88 -2.15 -12.86
N LYS A 149 -25.28 -1.82 -14.00
CA LYS A 149 -25.62 -2.39 -15.31
C LYS A 149 -25.36 -3.89 -15.33
N ALA A 150 -24.21 -4.32 -14.87
CA ALA A 150 -23.86 -5.75 -14.80
C ALA A 150 -24.81 -6.52 -13.87
N GLU A 151 -25.16 -5.97 -12.71
CA GLU A 151 -26.11 -6.56 -11.78
C GLU A 151 -27.51 -6.66 -12.39
N LYS A 152 -27.93 -5.64 -13.10
CA LYS A 152 -29.24 -5.61 -13.80
C LYS A 152 -29.30 -6.67 -14.90
N GLU A 153 -28.28 -6.75 -15.74
CA GLU A 153 -28.17 -7.76 -16.81
C GLU A 153 -28.17 -9.18 -16.25
N ALA A 154 -27.42 -9.42 -15.19
CA ALA A 154 -27.38 -10.72 -14.51
C ALA A 154 -28.74 -11.10 -13.91
N ARG A 155 -29.48 -10.12 -13.37
CA ARG A 155 -30.84 -10.34 -12.86
C ARG A 155 -31.80 -10.67 -13.97
N GLU A 156 -31.76 -9.95 -15.08
CA GLU A 156 -32.60 -10.19 -16.25
C GLU A 156 -32.36 -11.57 -16.85
N GLU A 157 -31.11 -11.98 -17.00
CA GLU A 157 -30.75 -13.35 -17.43
C GLU A 157 -31.33 -14.41 -16.52
N ARG A 158 -31.23 -14.23 -15.20
CA ARG A 158 -31.80 -15.18 -14.24
C ARG A 158 -33.32 -15.28 -14.33
N ILE A 159 -33.99 -14.16 -14.57
CA ILE A 159 -35.46 -14.10 -14.73
C ILE A 159 -35.87 -14.82 -16.02
N GLU A 160 -35.20 -14.57 -17.13
CA GLU A 160 -35.44 -15.26 -18.41
C GLU A 160 -35.27 -16.75 -18.28
N LYS A 161 -34.17 -17.17 -17.69
CA LYS A 161 -33.84 -18.59 -17.48
C LYS A 161 -34.90 -19.28 -16.61
N ARG A 162 -35.40 -18.60 -15.59
CA ARG A 162 -36.49 -19.10 -14.74
C ARG A 162 -37.80 -19.24 -15.49
N LYS A 163 -38.15 -18.26 -16.33
CA LYS A 163 -39.36 -18.29 -17.18
C LYS A 163 -39.30 -19.43 -18.19
N ASP A 164 -38.14 -19.66 -18.82
CA ASP A 164 -37.95 -20.75 -19.78
C ASP A 164 -38.08 -22.10 -19.10
N GLU A 165 -37.53 -22.27 -17.90
CA GLU A 165 -37.66 -23.49 -17.08
C GLU A 165 -39.13 -23.74 -16.69
N GLU A 166 -39.85 -22.72 -16.30
CA GLU A 166 -41.29 -22.83 -15.96
C GLU A 166 -42.15 -23.20 -17.20
N THR A 167 -41.83 -22.61 -18.35
CA THR A 167 -42.48 -22.93 -19.62
C THR A 167 -42.23 -24.38 -20.03
N GLU A 168 -41.00 -24.88 -19.91
CA GLU A 168 -40.66 -26.26 -20.16
C GLU A 168 -41.39 -27.24 -19.23
N LYS A 169 -41.46 -26.91 -17.95
CA LYS A 169 -42.17 -27.74 -16.96
C LYS A 169 -43.70 -27.74 -17.24
N ALA A 170 -44.27 -26.63 -17.61
CA ALA A 170 -45.69 -26.55 -17.96
C ALA A 170 -45.99 -27.37 -19.24
N GLY A 171 -45.15 -27.27 -20.28
CA GLY A 171 -45.24 -28.06 -21.48
C GLY A 171 -45.16 -29.56 -21.24
N LYS A 172 -44.23 -30.01 -20.41
CA LYS A 172 -44.08 -31.40 -20.01
C LYS A 172 -45.29 -31.90 -19.21
N ALA A 173 -45.83 -31.09 -18.31
CA ALA A 173 -47.02 -31.47 -17.53
C ALA A 173 -48.25 -31.63 -18.42
N GLU A 174 -48.47 -30.80 -19.43
CA GLU A 174 -49.54 -30.92 -20.39
C GLU A 174 -49.41 -32.18 -21.25
N GLN A 175 -48.20 -32.57 -21.66
CA GLN A 175 -47.94 -33.77 -22.44
C GLN A 175 -48.18 -35.07 -21.67
N GLN A 176 -48.12 -35.04 -20.33
CA GLN A 176 -48.32 -36.18 -19.45
C GLN A 176 -49.77 -36.41 -19.02
N GLN A 177 -50.68 -35.49 -19.34
CA GLN A 177 -52.11 -35.70 -19.06
C GLN A 177 -52.74 -36.60 -20.13
N PRO A 178 -53.52 -37.63 -19.71
CA PRO A 178 -54.21 -38.53 -20.66
C PRO A 178 -55.33 -37.86 -21.41
#